data_05537801bb14e246c9b281ed743adb3f
#
_entry.id   05537801bb14e246c9b281ed743adb3f
#
_cell.length_a   1.000
_cell.length_b   1.000
_cell.length_c   1.000
_cell.angle_alpha   90.00
_cell.angle_beta   90.00
_cell.angle_gamma   90.00
#
_symmetry.space_group_name_H-M   'P 1'
#
loop_
_entity.id
_entity.type
_entity.pdbx_description
1 polymer ?
#
loop_
_entity_poly.entity_id
_entity_poly.type
_entity_poly.pdbx_seq_one_letter_code
_entity_poly.pdbx_strand_id
1 'polypeptide(L)'
;MTNRNQMSYAPPASMTGTSLPQTMDLIFIEGFRGETVIGIHESELHHPQPIVIDVHAGLLRARACDTDQIADTIDYGVVTERLRRLLLEHRLTLLEALAETVADILIDEFGARWVRVKVVKPRKFADLSAVGVQIERTAPDSSTSRPGHSAEVIQFLASGMLPGKH
;
A
#
# COMPACT_ATOMS: atom_id res chain seq x y z
N MET A 1 -3.10 -68.88 -29.22
CA MET A 1 -3.56 -67.53 -29.59
C MET A 1 -3.74 -66.75 -28.31
N THR A 2 -2.75 -65.97 -27.92
CA THR A 2 -2.74 -65.29 -26.65
C THR A 2 -2.64 -63.80 -26.93
N ASN A 3 -3.75 -63.08 -26.74
CA ASN A 3 -3.85 -61.65 -26.96
C ASN A 3 -3.40 -60.94 -25.68
N ARG A 4 -2.21 -60.33 -25.66
CA ARG A 4 -1.72 -59.51 -24.56
C ARG A 4 -2.23 -58.09 -24.77
N ASN A 5 -3.20 -57.70 -23.96
CA ASN A 5 -3.69 -56.33 -23.85
C ASN A 5 -2.61 -55.50 -23.16
N GLN A 6 -1.85 -54.68 -23.91
CA GLN A 6 -0.93 -53.72 -23.31
C GLN A 6 -1.75 -52.50 -22.88
N MET A 7 -1.98 -52.41 -21.56
CA MET A 7 -2.42 -51.17 -20.94
C MET A 7 -1.27 -50.15 -21.00
N SER A 8 -1.42 -49.15 -21.85
CA SER A 8 -0.54 -47.98 -21.88
C SER A 8 -0.78 -47.15 -20.65
N TYR A 9 0.18 -47.14 -19.72
CA TYR A 9 0.19 -46.24 -18.56
C TYR A 9 0.65 -44.86 -19.03
N ALA A 10 -0.28 -43.90 -19.11
CA ALA A 10 0.06 -42.50 -19.29
C ALA A 10 0.51 -41.92 -17.93
N PRO A 11 1.68 -41.29 -17.86
CA PRO A 11 2.10 -40.65 -16.60
C PRO A 11 1.15 -39.50 -16.27
N PRO A 12 0.85 -39.25 -14.98
CA PRO A 12 0.01 -38.13 -14.58
C PRO A 12 0.67 -36.82 -15.00
N ALA A 13 -0.15 -35.91 -15.53
CA ALA A 13 0.27 -34.55 -15.91
C ALA A 13 1.02 -33.90 -14.74
N SER A 14 2.20 -33.35 -15.04
CA SER A 14 3.03 -32.59 -14.10
C SER A 14 2.15 -31.53 -13.41
N MET A 15 2.02 -31.68 -12.10
CA MET A 15 1.42 -30.63 -11.27
C MET A 15 2.26 -29.37 -11.43
N THR A 16 1.69 -28.39 -12.08
CA THR A 16 2.21 -27.02 -12.14
C THR A 16 2.57 -26.58 -10.75
N GLY A 17 3.86 -26.25 -10.54
CA GLY A 17 4.43 -25.97 -9.25
C GLY A 17 3.63 -24.91 -8.52
N THR A 18 3.13 -25.27 -7.35
CA THR A 18 2.73 -24.32 -6.32
C THR A 18 4.01 -23.61 -5.93
N SER A 19 4.21 -22.38 -6.42
CA SER A 19 5.28 -21.53 -5.94
C SER A 19 5.07 -21.37 -4.43
N LEU A 20 6.07 -21.73 -3.64
CA LEU A 20 6.06 -21.49 -2.20
C LEU A 20 5.79 -20.00 -1.98
N PRO A 21 4.98 -19.62 -0.98
CA PRO A 21 4.77 -18.23 -0.68
C PRO A 21 6.14 -17.56 -0.50
N GLN A 22 6.36 -16.49 -1.25
CA GLN A 22 7.62 -15.76 -1.22
C GLN A 22 7.78 -15.17 0.18
N THR A 23 8.78 -15.60 0.93
CA THR A 23 9.09 -15.07 2.25
C THR A 23 9.55 -13.62 2.09
N MET A 24 9.00 -12.72 2.90
CA MET A 24 9.39 -11.31 2.93
C MET A 24 10.01 -10.97 4.26
N ASP A 25 11.04 -10.14 4.23
CA ASP A 25 11.53 -9.46 5.42
C ASP A 25 10.64 -8.27 5.70
N LEU A 26 10.33 -8.00 6.97
CA LEU A 26 9.46 -6.90 7.36
C LEU A 26 10.25 -5.83 8.09
N ILE A 27 10.14 -4.60 7.60
CA ILE A 27 10.47 -3.39 8.34
C ILE A 27 9.16 -2.87 8.93
N PHE A 28 9.15 -2.49 10.20
CA PHE A 28 7.92 -2.01 10.81
C PHE A 28 8.16 -0.80 11.72
N ILE A 29 7.12 0.02 11.84
CA ILE A 29 7.00 1.11 12.80
C ILE A 29 5.69 0.89 13.54
N GLU A 30 5.74 0.78 14.84
CA GLU A 30 4.57 0.60 15.69
C GLU A 30 4.42 1.76 16.66
N GLY A 31 3.17 2.18 16.87
CA GLY A 31 2.83 3.21 17.83
C GLY A 31 3.29 4.61 17.41
N PHE A 32 3.48 4.90 16.12
CA PHE A 32 3.76 6.26 15.65
C PHE A 32 2.58 7.17 16.02
N ARG A 33 2.84 8.17 16.85
CA ARG A 33 1.82 9.11 17.34
C ARG A 33 1.96 10.45 16.65
N GLY A 34 0.82 10.99 16.23
CA GLY A 34 0.74 12.33 15.65
C GLY A 34 -0.62 12.94 15.89
N GLU A 35 -0.75 14.19 15.51
CA GLU A 35 -2.01 14.93 15.51
C GLU A 35 -2.31 15.44 14.12
N THR A 36 -3.58 15.36 13.73
CA THR A 36 -4.03 15.87 12.44
C THR A 36 -5.53 16.17 12.45
N VAL A 37 -5.94 17.06 11.56
CA VAL A 37 -7.36 17.32 11.31
C VAL A 37 -7.88 16.23 10.38
N ILE A 38 -8.75 15.37 10.92
CA ILE A 38 -9.34 14.26 10.17
C ILE A 38 -10.68 13.86 10.78
N GLY A 39 -11.72 13.74 9.97
CA GLY A 39 -13.08 13.38 10.37
C GLY A 39 -14.12 14.04 9.51
N ILE A 40 -15.37 13.63 9.70
CA ILE A 40 -16.55 14.12 8.94
C ILE A 40 -17.47 14.99 9.77
N HIS A 41 -17.32 14.98 11.09
CA HIS A 41 -18.14 15.81 11.98
C HIS A 41 -17.55 17.20 12.12
N GLU A 42 -18.40 18.20 12.21
CA GLU A 42 -17.99 19.61 12.30
C GLU A 42 -17.01 19.86 13.46
N SER A 43 -17.19 19.18 14.58
CA SER A 43 -16.28 19.23 15.72
C SER A 43 -14.88 18.68 15.43
N GLU A 44 -14.71 17.92 14.35
CA GLU A 44 -13.42 17.32 13.93
C GLU A 44 -12.70 18.15 12.87
N LEU A 45 -13.44 18.97 12.09
CA LEU A 45 -12.91 19.65 10.90
C LEU A 45 -11.95 20.80 11.22
N HIS A 46 -11.94 21.28 12.46
CA HIS A 46 -11.18 22.48 12.83
C HIS A 46 -10.17 22.26 13.96
N HIS A 47 -10.09 21.02 14.50
CA HIS A 47 -9.23 20.71 15.61
C HIS A 47 -8.40 19.47 15.31
N PRO A 48 -7.05 19.54 15.45
CA PRO A 48 -6.22 18.37 15.38
C PRO A 48 -6.64 17.32 16.41
N GLN A 49 -6.64 16.06 16.01
CA GLN A 49 -6.95 14.92 16.85
C GLN A 49 -5.77 13.97 16.90
N PRO A 50 -5.54 13.32 18.05
CA PRO A 50 -4.50 12.32 18.14
C PRO A 50 -4.83 11.11 17.26
N ILE A 51 -3.85 10.64 16.52
CA ILE A 51 -3.89 9.36 15.81
C ILE A 51 -2.66 8.53 16.15
N VAL A 52 -2.80 7.23 15.96
CA VAL A 52 -1.69 6.28 16.05
C VAL A 52 -1.63 5.52 14.73
N ILE A 53 -0.43 5.42 14.17
CA ILE A 53 -0.19 4.72 12.91
C ILE A 53 0.81 3.60 13.17
N ASP A 54 0.44 2.38 12.78
CA ASP A 54 1.33 1.24 12.70
C ASP A 54 1.51 0.88 11.23
N VAL A 55 2.74 0.67 10.79
CA VAL A 55 3.07 0.24 9.43
C VAL A 55 4.00 -0.96 9.44
N HIS A 56 3.75 -1.89 8.53
CA HIS A 56 4.64 -3.00 8.22
C HIS A 56 4.89 -2.96 6.72
N ALA A 57 6.15 -2.92 6.32
CA ALA A 57 6.59 -2.87 4.93
C ALA A 57 7.42 -4.12 4.59
N GLY A 58 6.96 -4.88 3.61
CA GLY A 58 7.59 -6.12 3.16
C GLY A 58 8.57 -5.88 2.01
N LEU A 59 9.77 -6.42 2.16
CA LEU A 59 10.81 -6.52 1.13
C LEU A 59 11.00 -7.98 0.75
N LEU A 60 11.31 -8.29 -0.51
CA LEU A 60 11.58 -9.69 -0.93
C LEU A 60 12.73 -10.30 -0.13
N ARG A 61 13.80 -9.57 0.03
CA ARG A 61 14.91 -9.80 0.94
C ARG A 61 15.61 -8.47 1.12
N ALA A 62 15.80 -8.07 2.34
CA ALA A 62 16.55 -6.85 2.63
C ALA A 62 18.03 -7.10 2.35
N ARG A 63 18.55 -6.47 1.28
CA ARG A 63 19.99 -6.57 0.93
C ARG A 63 20.90 -6.09 2.06
N ALA A 64 20.39 -5.21 2.91
CA ALA A 64 21.09 -4.75 4.11
C ALA A 64 21.49 -5.89 5.05
N CYS A 65 20.82 -7.05 5.03
CA CYS A 65 21.24 -8.23 5.78
C CYS A 65 22.64 -8.75 5.36
N ASP A 66 23.04 -8.47 4.12
CA ASP A 66 24.33 -8.90 3.58
C ASP A 66 25.35 -7.73 3.53
N THR A 67 24.88 -6.51 3.34
CA THR A 67 25.73 -5.33 3.08
C THR A 67 25.96 -4.43 4.28
N ASP A 68 25.06 -4.48 5.27
CA ASP A 68 25.00 -3.55 6.42
C ASP A 68 24.97 -2.07 5.97
N GLN A 69 24.32 -1.80 4.82
CA GLN A 69 24.17 -0.46 4.26
C GLN A 69 22.72 0.00 4.31
N ILE A 70 22.49 1.22 4.83
CA ILE A 70 21.14 1.80 4.91
C ILE A 70 20.48 2.00 3.53
N ALA A 71 21.28 2.21 2.49
CA ALA A 71 20.80 2.35 1.13
C ALA A 71 20.17 1.06 0.55
N ASP A 72 20.42 -0.08 1.18
CA ASP A 72 19.93 -1.39 0.76
C ASP A 72 18.67 -1.87 1.52
N THR A 73 18.02 -0.95 2.27
CA THR A 73 16.80 -1.23 3.02
C THR A 73 15.87 0.00 3.06
N ILE A 74 14.74 -0.12 3.73
CA ILE A 74 13.86 1.02 4.02
C ILE A 74 14.36 1.72 5.27
N ASP A 75 14.75 3.00 5.13
CA ASP A 75 15.12 3.85 6.26
C ASP A 75 13.87 4.28 7.03
N TYR A 76 13.62 3.64 8.17
CA TYR A 76 12.47 3.95 9.03
C TYR A 76 12.51 5.37 9.61
N GLY A 77 13.69 6.00 9.70
CA GLY A 77 13.83 7.40 10.10
C GLY A 77 13.24 8.33 9.04
N VAL A 78 13.58 8.10 7.77
CA VAL A 78 13.03 8.85 6.62
C VAL A 78 11.53 8.59 6.48
N VAL A 79 11.07 7.35 6.65
CA VAL A 79 9.63 7.03 6.64
C VAL A 79 8.91 7.83 7.74
N THR A 80 9.43 7.82 8.95
CA THR A 80 8.83 8.54 10.08
C THR A 80 8.70 10.03 9.81
N GLU A 81 9.72 10.65 9.21
CA GLU A 81 9.69 12.08 8.85
C GLU A 81 8.68 12.35 7.73
N ARG A 82 8.58 11.43 6.77
CA ARG A 82 7.59 11.52 5.69
C ARG A 82 6.16 11.43 6.23
N LEU A 83 5.91 10.57 7.22
CA LEU A 83 4.62 10.47 7.89
C LEU A 83 4.28 11.76 8.68
N ARG A 84 5.25 12.36 9.41
CA ARG A 84 5.04 13.65 10.09
C ARG A 84 4.59 14.72 9.12
N ARG A 85 5.27 14.83 7.97
CA ARG A 85 4.90 15.80 6.93
C ARG A 85 3.51 15.51 6.37
N LEU A 86 3.17 14.25 6.08
CA LEU A 86 1.84 13.88 5.62
C LEU A 86 0.75 14.38 6.58
N LEU A 87 0.92 14.15 7.89
CA LEU A 87 -0.06 14.55 8.90
C LEU A 87 -0.28 16.06 8.97
N LEU A 88 0.72 16.86 8.61
CA LEU A 88 0.62 18.32 8.59
C LEU A 88 0.00 18.86 7.29
N GLU A 89 0.16 18.16 6.17
CA GLU A 89 -0.12 18.70 4.84
C GLU A 89 -1.40 18.14 4.19
N HIS A 90 -1.88 16.96 4.61
CA HIS A 90 -3.02 16.32 3.96
C HIS A 90 -4.33 17.09 4.18
N ARG A 91 -5.30 16.84 3.26
CA ARG A 91 -6.65 17.38 3.30
C ARG A 91 -7.72 16.28 3.35
N LEU A 92 -7.33 15.10 3.83
CA LEU A 92 -8.20 13.94 3.88
C LEU A 92 -9.15 14.01 5.07
N THR A 93 -10.35 13.46 4.92
CA THR A 93 -11.37 13.43 5.96
C THR A 93 -11.59 12.04 6.53
N LEU A 94 -11.22 10.99 5.80
CA LEU A 94 -11.43 9.59 6.20
C LEU A 94 -10.11 8.90 6.57
N LEU A 95 -10.16 8.05 7.59
CA LEU A 95 -9.00 7.23 8.00
C LEU A 95 -8.59 6.25 6.90
N GLU A 96 -9.56 5.75 6.13
CA GLU A 96 -9.34 4.88 4.99
C GLU A 96 -8.46 5.55 3.92
N ALA A 97 -8.75 6.79 3.57
CA ALA A 97 -7.97 7.56 2.60
C ALA A 97 -6.57 7.88 3.14
N LEU A 98 -6.44 8.17 4.43
CA LEU A 98 -5.14 8.38 5.05
C LEU A 98 -4.31 7.09 5.06
N ALA A 99 -4.92 5.94 5.41
CA ALA A 99 -4.24 4.66 5.38
C ALA A 99 -3.79 4.28 3.96
N GLU A 100 -4.63 4.53 2.94
CA GLU A 100 -4.27 4.32 1.54
C GLU A 100 -3.08 5.19 1.11
N THR A 101 -3.11 6.49 1.46
CA THR A 101 -2.00 7.40 1.16
C THR A 101 -0.69 6.96 1.82
N VAL A 102 -0.75 6.46 3.06
CA VAL A 102 0.44 5.89 3.73
C VAL A 102 0.94 4.64 2.99
N ALA A 103 0.03 3.78 2.54
CA ALA A 103 0.40 2.58 1.77
C ALA A 103 1.05 2.94 0.43
N ASP A 104 0.50 3.90 -0.30
CA ASP A 104 1.08 4.39 -1.56
C ASP A 104 2.48 4.97 -1.35
N ILE A 105 2.69 5.78 -0.31
CA ILE A 105 4.01 6.30 0.04
C ILE A 105 5.02 5.17 0.25
N LEU A 106 4.67 4.14 1.03
CA LEU A 106 5.57 3.04 1.31
C LEU A 106 5.90 2.21 0.07
N ILE A 107 4.94 2.02 -0.82
CA ILE A 107 5.13 1.29 -2.08
C ILE A 107 5.91 2.12 -3.09
N ASP A 108 5.49 3.36 -3.34
CA ASP A 108 5.98 4.16 -4.45
C ASP A 108 7.29 4.89 -4.12
N GLU A 109 7.43 5.44 -2.89
CA GLU A 109 8.61 6.20 -2.48
C GLU A 109 9.69 5.29 -1.84
N PHE A 110 9.29 4.22 -1.14
CA PHE A 110 10.21 3.36 -0.39
C PHE A 110 10.37 1.95 -0.96
N GLY A 111 9.65 1.62 -2.03
CA GLY A 111 9.81 0.35 -2.76
C GLY A 111 9.32 -0.89 -2.02
N ALA A 112 8.42 -0.74 -1.05
CA ALA A 112 7.80 -1.87 -0.38
C ALA A 112 7.01 -2.72 -1.38
N ARG A 113 7.12 -4.05 -1.29
CA ARG A 113 6.38 -5.00 -2.14
C ARG A 113 5.02 -5.34 -1.57
N TRP A 114 4.88 -5.23 -0.27
CA TRP A 114 3.65 -5.41 0.49
C TRP A 114 3.67 -4.47 1.68
N VAL A 115 2.50 -3.97 2.05
CA VAL A 115 2.34 -3.13 3.22
C VAL A 115 1.09 -3.49 3.99
N ARG A 116 1.17 -3.39 5.31
CA ARG A 116 0.03 -3.33 6.22
C ARG A 116 0.08 -1.99 6.93
N VAL A 117 -1.00 -1.25 6.84
CA VAL A 117 -1.15 0.06 7.47
C VAL A 117 -2.36 0.02 8.38
N LYS A 118 -2.17 0.41 9.63
CA LYS A 118 -3.24 0.57 10.61
C LYS A 118 -3.24 2.01 11.10
N VAL A 119 -4.39 2.67 11.02
CA VAL A 119 -4.59 4.05 11.49
C VAL A 119 -5.71 4.07 12.51
N VAL A 120 -5.44 4.63 13.68
CA VAL A 120 -6.31 4.54 14.84
C VAL A 120 -6.53 5.93 15.46
N LYS A 121 -7.79 6.23 15.80
CA LYS A 121 -8.17 7.30 16.73
C LYS A 121 -8.31 6.71 18.14
N PRO A 122 -7.39 6.97 19.07
CA PRO A 122 -7.52 6.47 20.43
C PRO A 122 -8.62 7.24 21.17
N ARG A 123 -9.41 6.51 21.96
CA ARG A 123 -10.44 7.09 22.86
C ARG A 123 -11.39 8.08 22.18
N LYS A 124 -11.79 7.79 20.95
CA LYS A 124 -12.77 8.60 20.20
C LYS A 124 -14.13 8.65 20.90
N PHE A 125 -14.52 7.54 21.53
CA PHE A 125 -15.73 7.39 22.31
C PHE A 125 -15.40 6.94 23.74
N ALA A 126 -16.24 7.31 24.71
CA ALA A 126 -15.98 7.06 26.12
C ALA A 126 -15.95 5.56 26.49
N ASP A 127 -16.70 4.76 25.75
CA ASP A 127 -16.87 3.32 25.95
C ASP A 127 -15.94 2.46 25.10
N LEU A 128 -15.08 3.08 24.27
CA LEU A 128 -14.14 2.37 23.40
C LEU A 128 -12.71 2.82 23.65
N SER A 129 -11.77 1.87 23.64
CA SER A 129 -10.36 2.18 23.73
C SER A 129 -9.82 2.81 22.44
N ALA A 130 -10.33 2.41 21.30
CA ALA A 130 -9.91 2.94 20.00
C ALA A 130 -10.90 2.57 18.89
N VAL A 131 -10.91 3.37 17.82
CA VAL A 131 -11.51 3.04 16.52
C VAL A 131 -10.48 3.30 15.44
N GLY A 132 -10.56 2.58 14.34
CA GLY A 132 -9.58 2.77 13.25
C GLY A 132 -9.82 1.84 12.08
N VAL A 133 -8.91 1.91 11.12
CA VAL A 133 -8.87 1.06 9.94
C VAL A 133 -7.54 0.34 9.85
N GLN A 134 -7.54 -0.82 9.23
CA GLN A 134 -6.34 -1.54 8.83
C GLN A 134 -6.53 -2.01 7.40
N ILE A 135 -5.54 -1.75 6.58
CA ILE A 135 -5.51 -2.17 5.18
C ILE A 135 -4.23 -2.94 4.89
N GLU A 136 -4.28 -3.75 3.84
CA GLU A 136 -3.11 -4.41 3.25
C GLU A 136 -3.09 -4.12 1.76
N ARG A 137 -1.90 -3.81 1.23
CA ARG A 137 -1.68 -3.54 -0.19
C ARG A 137 -0.41 -4.24 -0.67
N THR A 138 -0.46 -4.68 -1.91
CA THR A 138 0.70 -5.27 -2.60
C THR A 138 1.07 -4.38 -3.77
N ALA A 139 2.35 -4.13 -3.96
CA ALA A 139 2.83 -3.41 -5.12
C ALA A 139 2.39 -4.14 -6.40
N PRO A 140 1.93 -3.43 -7.44
CA PRO A 140 1.61 -4.06 -8.72
C PRO A 140 2.86 -4.73 -9.29
N ASP A 141 2.67 -5.89 -9.91
CA ASP A 141 3.75 -6.54 -10.65
C ASP A 141 4.22 -5.62 -11.79
N SER A 142 5.52 -5.52 -11.98
CA SER A 142 6.16 -4.64 -12.99
C SER A 142 5.69 -4.90 -14.42
N SER A 143 4.88 -5.93 -14.66
CA SER A 143 4.29 -6.29 -15.95
C SER A 143 2.92 -5.65 -16.21
N THR A 144 2.30 -5.02 -15.20
CA THR A 144 1.00 -4.37 -15.35
C THR A 144 1.14 -2.89 -14.99
N SER A 145 1.53 -2.08 -15.99
CA SER A 145 1.46 -0.61 -15.86
C SER A 145 0.01 -0.24 -15.53
N ARG A 146 -0.23 0.37 -14.37
CA ARG A 146 -1.48 1.06 -14.07
C ARG A 146 -1.75 2.00 -15.24
N PRO A 147 -2.93 1.99 -15.87
CA PRO A 147 -3.29 3.05 -16.80
C PRO A 147 -3.32 4.35 -15.96
N GLY A 148 -2.30 5.18 -16.21
CA GLY A 148 -2.14 6.44 -15.51
C GLY A 148 -3.36 7.31 -15.75
N HIS A 149 -3.88 7.89 -14.67
CA HIS A 149 -4.92 8.94 -14.68
C HIS A 149 -4.49 10.20 -15.47
N SER A 150 -3.29 10.20 -16.06
CA SER A 150 -2.73 11.34 -16.80
C SER A 150 -3.01 11.30 -18.31
N ALA A 151 -3.53 10.22 -18.88
CA ALA A 151 -3.71 10.11 -20.33
C ALA A 151 -5.05 10.72 -20.83
N GLU A 152 -6.08 10.79 -19.99
CA GLU A 152 -7.37 11.33 -20.41
C GLU A 152 -7.44 12.86 -20.47
N VAL A 153 -6.64 13.57 -19.68
CA VAL A 153 -6.65 15.04 -19.66
C VAL A 153 -5.95 15.62 -20.88
N ILE A 154 -4.97 14.94 -21.47
CA ILE A 154 -4.22 15.46 -22.62
C ILE A 154 -4.99 15.26 -23.93
N GLN A 155 -5.83 14.23 -24.03
CA GLN A 155 -6.61 13.97 -25.25
C GLN A 155 -7.81 14.96 -25.42
N PHE A 156 -8.32 15.53 -24.32
CA PHE A 156 -9.40 16.51 -24.37
C PHE A 156 -8.94 17.90 -24.81
N LEU A 157 -7.66 18.24 -24.66
CA LEU A 157 -7.08 19.52 -25.07
C LEU A 157 -6.53 19.52 -26.50
N ALA A 158 -6.37 18.35 -27.13
CA ALA A 158 -5.86 18.23 -28.50
C ALA A 158 -6.95 18.23 -29.59
N SER A 159 -8.22 18.07 -29.22
CA SER A 159 -9.35 18.18 -30.16
C SER A 159 -9.96 19.59 -30.10
N GLY A 160 -9.16 20.57 -30.54
CA GLY A 160 -9.61 21.93 -30.74
C GLY A 160 -10.73 22.01 -31.78
N MET A 161 -11.98 21.96 -31.34
CA MET A 161 -13.12 22.28 -32.15
C MET A 161 -13.69 23.64 -31.72
N LEU A 162 -13.24 24.68 -32.40
CA LEU A 162 -13.83 26.01 -32.29
C LEU A 162 -15.23 26.01 -32.93
N PRO A 163 -16.30 26.47 -32.26
CA PRO A 163 -17.56 26.69 -32.92
C PRO A 163 -17.47 27.96 -33.76
N GLY A 164 -17.66 27.83 -35.07
CA GLY A 164 -17.75 28.92 -35.99
C GLY A 164 -19.01 29.80 -35.72
N LYS A 165 -18.77 31.09 -35.83
CA LYS A 165 -19.83 32.14 -35.87
C LYS A 165 -20.69 32.02 -37.14
N HIS A 166 -21.98 32.04 -36.95
CA HIS A 166 -22.92 32.67 -37.86
C HIS A 166 -23.98 33.36 -37.07
#